data_3cb1fb4b65c451abbc676d5ed5bcce90
#
_entry.id   3cb1fb4b65c451abbc676d5ed5bcce90
#
_cell.length_a   1.000
_cell.length_b   1.000
_cell.length_c   1.000
_cell.angle_alpha   90.00
_cell.angle_beta   90.00
_cell.angle_gamma   90.00
#
_symmetry.space_group_name_H-M   'P 1'
#
loop_
_entity.id
_entity.type
_entity.pdbx_description
1 polymer ?
#
loop_
_entity_poly.entity_id
_entity_poly.type
_entity_poly.pdbx_seq_one_letter_code
_entity_poly.pdbx_strand_id
1 'polypeptide(L)' 'MVWVLVWFQLTSSQGIDYYQLSTYSKNEDCITALDDAQVLVTHQGEAVACLEVKVK' A
#
# COMPACT_ATOMS: atom_id res chain seq x y z
N MET A 1 8.22 -6.94 13.62
CA MET A 1 7.49 -5.90 12.88
C MET A 1 7.78 -5.99 11.39
N VAL A 2 6.75 -5.89 10.59
CA VAL A 2 6.91 -5.86 9.14
C VAL A 2 6.19 -4.63 8.59
N TRP A 3 6.60 -4.21 7.41
CA TRP A 3 5.98 -3.11 6.70
C TRP A 3 5.28 -3.68 5.48
N VAL A 4 4.02 -3.34 5.30
CA VAL A 4 3.19 -3.89 4.21
C VAL A 4 2.87 -2.76 3.25
N LEU A 5 3.19 -2.98 1.98
CA LEU A 5 2.83 -2.05 0.92
C LEU A 5 1.44 -2.42 0.43
N VAL A 6 0.50 -1.49 0.56
CA VAL A 6 -0.91 -1.74 0.24
C VAL A 6 -1.41 -0.71 -0.76
N TRP A 7 -2.10 -1.18 -1.77
CA TRP A 7 -2.80 -0.35 -2.74
C TRP A 7 -4.28 -0.29 -2.35
N PHE A 8 -4.84 0.91 -2.33
CA PHE A 8 -6.24 1.14 -1.99
C PHE A 8 -6.98 1.71 -3.18
N GLN A 9 -8.25 1.35 -3.28
CA GLN A 9 -9.16 1.96 -4.24
C GLN A 9 -10.49 2.26 -3.54
N LEU A 10 -10.94 3.51 -3.64
CA LEU A 10 -12.25 3.90 -3.14
C LEU A 10 -13.28 3.60 -4.21
N THR A 11 -14.27 2.77 -3.86
CA THR A 11 -15.36 2.44 -4.78
C THR A 11 -16.65 3.14 -4.34
N SER A 12 -17.52 3.45 -5.28
CA SER A 12 -18.75 4.17 -4.99
C SER A 12 -19.84 3.28 -4.40
N SER A 13 -19.75 1.97 -4.58
CA SER A 13 -20.81 1.07 -4.18
C SER A 13 -20.41 0.07 -3.09
N GLN A 14 -19.11 -0.19 -2.93
CA GLN A 14 -18.64 -1.24 -2.03
C GLN A 14 -17.67 -0.74 -0.95
N GLY A 15 -17.41 0.57 -0.89
CA GLY A 15 -16.48 1.12 0.06
C GLY A 15 -15.04 1.09 -0.44
N ILE A 16 -14.14 0.58 0.37
CA ILE A 16 -12.70 0.58 0.04
C ILE A 16 -12.25 -0.83 -0.30
N ASP A 17 -11.68 -0.99 -1.49
CA ASP A 17 -10.95 -2.20 -1.87
C ASP A 17 -9.48 -1.98 -1.62
N TYR A 18 -8.77 -3.06 -1.28
CA TYR A 18 -7.34 -2.97 -1.05
C TYR A 18 -6.65 -4.25 -1.50
N TYR A 19 -5.37 -4.11 -1.88
CA TYR A 19 -4.52 -5.24 -2.21
C TYR A 19 -3.18 -5.08 -1.53
N GLN A 20 -2.71 -6.14 -0.91
CA GLN A 20 -1.36 -6.19 -0.36
C GLN A 20 -0.39 -6.50 -1.51
N LEU A 21 0.47 -5.55 -1.80
CA LEU A 21 1.41 -5.69 -2.91
C LEU A 21 2.67 -6.43 -2.51
N SER A 22 3.23 -6.08 -1.34
CA SER A 22 4.47 -6.66 -0.86
C SER A 22 4.62 -6.47 0.63
N THR A 23 5.53 -7.22 1.21
CA THR A 23 5.89 -7.11 2.63
C THR A 23 7.39 -6.90 2.74
N TYR A 24 7.80 -6.01 3.62
CA TYR A 24 9.20 -5.65 3.83
C TYR A 24 9.53 -5.69 5.31
N SER A 25 10.76 -6.05 5.64
CA SER A 25 11.21 -6.07 7.03
C SER A 25 11.72 -4.70 7.49
N LYS A 26 12.00 -3.80 6.56
CA LYS A 26 12.52 -2.47 6.85
C LYS A 26 11.62 -1.40 6.27
N ASN A 27 11.44 -0.32 7.03
CA ASN A 27 10.67 0.84 6.58
C ASN A 27 11.26 1.43 5.29
N GLU A 28 12.58 1.55 5.23
CA GLU A 28 13.27 2.13 4.09
C GLU A 28 12.95 1.39 2.79
N ASP A 29 12.91 0.07 2.85
CA ASP A 29 12.60 -0.75 1.67
C ASP A 29 11.15 -0.53 1.23
N CYS A 30 10.23 -0.42 2.19
CA CYS A 30 8.83 -0.16 1.89
C CYS A 30 8.66 1.22 1.25
N ILE A 31 9.33 2.23 1.77
CA ILE A 31 9.24 3.60 1.25
C ILE A 31 9.78 3.66 -0.19
N THR A 32 10.89 2.98 -0.45
CA THR A 32 11.45 2.92 -1.81
C THR A 32 10.45 2.26 -2.77
N ALA A 33 9.84 1.17 -2.34
CA ALA A 33 8.83 0.48 -3.15
C ALA A 33 7.57 1.33 -3.29
N LEU A 34 7.24 2.12 -2.27
CA LEU A 34 6.09 3.03 -2.32
C LEU A 34 6.27 4.07 -3.42
N ASP A 35 7.46 4.65 -3.54
CA ASP A 35 7.76 5.60 -4.59
C ASP A 35 7.55 4.98 -5.97
N ASP A 36 8.05 3.76 -6.17
CA ASP A 36 7.86 3.06 -7.43
C ASP A 36 6.38 2.73 -7.67
N ALA A 37 5.66 2.37 -6.61
CA ALA A 37 4.25 2.01 -6.72
C ALA A 37 3.35 3.20 -7.01
N GLN A 38 3.82 4.44 -6.79
CA GLN A 38 3.02 5.63 -7.10
C GLN A 38 2.64 5.70 -8.58
N VAL A 39 3.42 5.08 -9.46
CA VAL A 39 3.09 5.06 -10.88
C VAL A 39 1.85 4.24 -11.18
N LEU A 40 1.44 3.37 -10.25
CA LEU A 40 0.22 2.58 -10.40
C LEU A 40 -1.03 3.39 -10.06
N VAL A 41 -0.87 4.53 -9.41
CA VAL A 41 -1.99 5.38 -9.03
C VAL A 41 -2.28 6.31 -10.20
N THR A 42 -3.21 5.90 -11.05
CA THR A 42 -3.52 6.62 -12.28
C THR A 42 -4.89 7.28 -12.29
N HIS A 43 -5.72 6.99 -11.26
CA HIS A 43 -7.08 7.50 -11.18
C HIS A 43 -7.33 8.09 -9.80
N GLN A 44 -8.34 8.98 -9.72
CA GLN A 44 -8.77 9.51 -8.44
C GLN A 44 -9.36 8.37 -7.60
N GLY A 45 -9.17 8.45 -6.31
CA GLY A 45 -9.66 7.44 -5.38
C GLY A 45 -8.71 6.27 -5.17
N GLU A 46 -7.58 6.25 -5.85
CA GLU A 46 -6.54 5.25 -5.66
C GLU A 46 -5.41 5.83 -4.81
N ALA A 47 -4.78 5.00 -4.02
CA ALA A 47 -3.60 5.39 -3.24
C ALA A 47 -2.80 4.17 -2.84
N VAL A 48 -1.53 4.38 -2.56
CA VAL A 48 -0.67 3.34 -2.00
C VAL A 48 -0.07 3.86 -0.70
N ALA A 49 0.18 2.96 0.23
CA ALA A 49 0.73 3.33 1.53
C ALA A 49 1.50 2.18 2.13
N CYS A 50 2.47 2.53 2.99
CA CYS A 50 3.20 1.56 3.81
C CYS A 50 2.54 1.52 5.19
N LEU A 51 2.14 0.33 5.62
CA LEU A 51 1.53 0.12 6.91
C LEU A 51 2.43 -0.74 7.78
N GLU A 52 2.59 -0.32 9.03
CA GLU A 52 3.34 -1.10 10.00
C GLU A 52 2.43 -2.15 10.63
N VAL A 53 2.86 -3.40 10.57
CA VAL A 53 2.11 -4.51 11.14
C VAL A 53 2.98 -5.22 12.16
N LYS A 54 2.47 -5.35 13.37
CA LYS A 54 3.17 -6.11 14.40
C LYS A 54 2.92 -7.58 14.20
N VAL A 55 3.99 -8.35 14.17
CA VAL A 55 3.93 -9.80 14.03
C VAL A 55 4.35 -10.41 15.36
N LYS A 56 3.51 -11.25 15.90
CA LYS A 56 3.84 -11.93 17.14
C LYS A 56 4.71 -13.15 16.89
#